data_42ee7d732ec6c950f3a385bd71819d79
#
_entry.id   42ee7d732ec6c950f3a385bd71819d79
#
_cell.length_a   1.000
_cell.length_b   1.000
_cell.length_c   1.000
_cell.angle_alpha   90.00
_cell.angle_beta   90.00
_cell.angle_gamma   90.00
#
_symmetry.space_group_name_H-M   'P 1'
#
loop_
_entity.id
_entity.type
_entity.pdbx_description
1 polymer ?
#
loop_
_entity_poly.entity_id
_entity_poly.type
_entity_poly.pdbx_seq_one_letter_code
_entity_poly.pdbx_strand_id
1 'polypeptide(L)'
;MDRLIYTAMTGAKGTMDQQAAVAHNIANVSATGFRAELHKLRAVEVQTEALRTRAFTVDASVASDFTEGPLQFTGRPYDVALAGKGWLAVQMPDGSEAYTRNGSLEVSANGVLQTRDGKPVLGDGGPVTIPPDNEITIGADGSISAAQPGQPGVVNVVAQPKLVNPPEAGPVFTCPPALAPLA
;
A
#
# COMPACT_ATOMS: atom_id res chain seq x y z
N MET A 1 28.93 -2.45 -39.63
CA MET A 1 29.18 -2.44 -38.18
C MET A 1 28.03 -3.14 -37.48
N ASP A 2 28.37 -4.03 -36.61
CA ASP A 2 27.35 -4.88 -35.97
C ASP A 2 26.50 -4.07 -34.96
N ARG A 3 25.18 -4.12 -35.11
CA ARG A 3 24.23 -3.48 -34.19
C ARG A 3 24.04 -4.25 -32.87
N LEU A 4 24.98 -5.14 -32.56
CA LEU A 4 24.96 -5.95 -31.32
C LEU A 4 24.95 -5.07 -30.07
N ILE A 5 25.56 -3.90 -30.14
CA ILE A 5 25.63 -2.94 -29.04
C ILE A 5 24.22 -2.50 -28.56
N TYR A 6 23.26 -2.37 -29.47
CA TYR A 6 21.89 -1.99 -29.11
C TYR A 6 21.18 -3.12 -28.35
N THR A 7 21.41 -4.36 -28.74
CA THR A 7 20.87 -5.53 -28.04
C THR A 7 21.47 -5.65 -26.64
N ALA A 8 22.79 -5.45 -26.51
CA ALA A 8 23.48 -5.45 -25.22
C ALA A 8 22.98 -4.29 -24.32
N MET A 9 22.74 -3.11 -24.91
CA MET A 9 22.24 -1.94 -24.18
C MET A 9 20.82 -2.15 -23.61
N THR A 10 19.93 -2.85 -24.32
CA THR A 10 18.62 -3.16 -23.79
C THR A 10 18.70 -4.11 -22.59
N GLY A 11 19.61 -5.10 -22.62
CA GLY A 11 19.87 -5.98 -21.48
C GLY A 11 20.43 -5.22 -20.28
N ALA A 12 21.42 -4.35 -20.51
CA ALA A 12 22.00 -3.53 -19.46
C ALA A 12 20.94 -2.61 -18.80
N LYS A 13 20.10 -1.95 -19.63
CA LYS A 13 18.99 -1.12 -19.13
C LYS A 13 18.03 -1.95 -18.27
N GLY A 14 17.58 -3.10 -18.74
CA GLY A 14 16.70 -3.97 -17.98
C GLY A 14 17.29 -4.40 -16.62
N THR A 15 18.60 -4.64 -16.55
CA THR A 15 19.30 -4.94 -15.30
C THR A 15 19.33 -3.73 -14.36
N MET A 16 19.52 -2.52 -14.89
CA MET A 16 19.47 -1.28 -14.10
C MET A 16 18.08 -1.03 -13.53
N ASP A 17 17.04 -1.24 -14.32
CA ASP A 17 15.65 -1.08 -13.88
C ASP A 17 15.29 -2.10 -12.79
N GLN A 18 15.74 -3.36 -12.91
CA GLN A 18 15.64 -4.36 -11.84
C GLN A 18 16.38 -3.93 -10.56
N GLN A 19 17.60 -3.41 -10.71
CA GLN A 19 18.37 -2.96 -9.57
C GLN A 19 17.68 -1.78 -8.86
N ALA A 20 17.09 -0.86 -9.61
CA ALA A 20 16.31 0.25 -9.06
C ALA A 20 15.09 -0.26 -8.27
N ALA A 21 14.34 -1.24 -8.80
CA ALA A 21 13.22 -1.86 -8.10
C ALA A 21 13.65 -2.57 -6.80
N VAL A 22 14.77 -3.30 -6.84
CA VAL A 22 15.33 -3.95 -5.64
C VAL A 22 15.75 -2.91 -4.59
N ALA A 23 16.40 -1.83 -5.00
CA ALA A 23 16.80 -0.74 -4.11
C ALA A 23 15.56 -0.07 -3.47
N HIS A 24 14.51 0.17 -4.26
CA HIS A 24 13.23 0.69 -3.77
C HIS A 24 12.59 -0.27 -2.75
N ASN A 25 12.56 -1.58 -3.04
CA ASN A 25 12.03 -2.58 -2.12
C ASN A 25 12.80 -2.62 -0.80
N ILE A 26 14.14 -2.57 -0.86
CA ILE A 26 14.98 -2.55 0.35
C ILE A 26 14.76 -1.28 1.16
N ALA A 27 14.69 -0.13 0.51
CA ALA A 27 14.46 1.15 1.19
C ALA A 27 13.12 1.17 1.96
N ASN A 28 12.11 0.45 1.48
CA ASN A 28 10.77 0.43 2.05
C ASN A 28 10.43 -0.86 2.82
N VAL A 29 11.38 -1.77 3.01
CA VAL A 29 11.15 -3.09 3.63
C VAL A 29 10.57 -3.00 5.05
N SER A 30 10.86 -1.93 5.79
CA SER A 30 10.35 -1.69 7.14
C SER A 30 9.03 -0.91 7.17
N ALA A 31 8.51 -0.48 6.02
CA ALA A 31 7.25 0.25 5.96
C ALA A 31 6.07 -0.70 6.19
N THR A 32 5.15 -0.30 7.08
CA THR A 32 3.96 -1.09 7.39
C THR A 32 3.05 -1.22 6.17
N GLY A 33 2.69 -2.45 5.81
CA GLY A 33 1.82 -2.72 4.66
C GLY A 33 2.50 -2.53 3.30
N PHE A 34 3.83 -2.44 3.26
CA PHE A 34 4.59 -2.34 2.01
C PHE A 34 4.36 -3.58 1.13
N ARG A 35 4.25 -3.35 -0.17
CA ARG A 35 4.17 -4.39 -1.20
C ARG A 35 5.33 -4.24 -2.15
N ALA A 36 6.10 -5.32 -2.30
CA ALA A 36 7.28 -5.30 -3.17
C ALA A 36 6.89 -5.16 -4.64
N GLU A 37 7.64 -4.39 -5.37
CA GLU A 37 7.53 -4.29 -6.82
C GLU A 37 8.35 -5.39 -7.48
N LEU A 38 7.72 -6.09 -8.42
CA LEU A 38 8.32 -7.15 -9.20
C LEU A 38 8.47 -6.70 -10.66
N HIS A 39 9.70 -6.58 -11.10
CA HIS A 39 10.03 -6.25 -12.47
C HIS A 39 10.18 -7.52 -13.31
N LYS A 40 9.30 -7.70 -14.31
CA LYS A 40 9.35 -8.84 -15.23
C LYS A 40 9.92 -8.42 -16.57
N LEU A 41 10.98 -9.08 -16.98
CA LEU A 41 11.60 -8.87 -18.29
C LEU A 41 11.17 -9.99 -19.24
N ARG A 42 10.92 -9.64 -20.49
CA ARG A 42 10.60 -10.58 -21.56
C ARG A 42 11.62 -10.44 -22.69
N ALA A 43 12.11 -11.58 -23.18
CA ALA A 43 12.89 -11.61 -24.39
C ALA A 43 11.97 -11.52 -25.61
N VAL A 44 12.25 -10.59 -26.51
CA VAL A 44 11.57 -10.44 -27.79
C VAL A 44 12.57 -10.68 -28.92
N GLU A 45 12.35 -11.73 -29.68
CA GLU A 45 13.21 -12.08 -30.82
C GLU A 45 13.20 -10.99 -31.88
N VAL A 46 14.36 -10.68 -32.41
CA VAL A 46 14.49 -9.78 -33.55
C VAL A 46 14.08 -10.55 -34.81
N GLN A 47 13.02 -10.08 -35.46
CA GLN A 47 12.55 -10.65 -36.71
C GLN A 47 13.49 -10.23 -37.85
N THR A 48 14.20 -11.18 -38.43
CA THR A 48 15.07 -10.99 -39.60
C THR A 48 14.78 -12.11 -40.62
N GLU A 49 15.02 -11.82 -41.88
CA GLU A 49 14.89 -12.84 -42.96
C GLU A 49 15.92 -13.96 -42.83
N ALA A 50 17.03 -13.68 -42.14
CA ALA A 50 18.09 -14.64 -41.80
C ALA A 50 17.83 -15.34 -40.47
N LEU A 51 18.82 -16.02 -39.91
CA LEU A 51 18.77 -16.73 -38.64
C LEU A 51 18.38 -15.80 -37.48
N ARG A 52 17.39 -16.20 -36.69
CA ARG A 52 16.92 -15.50 -35.49
C ARG A 52 17.84 -15.78 -34.32
N THR A 53 18.98 -15.07 -34.28
CA THR A 53 20.04 -15.27 -33.27
C THR A 53 20.06 -14.20 -32.19
N ARG A 54 19.14 -13.21 -32.25
CA ARG A 54 19.15 -12.05 -31.35
C ARG A 54 17.78 -11.83 -30.74
N ALA A 55 17.77 -11.44 -29.45
CA ALA A 55 16.57 -11.03 -28.75
C ALA A 55 16.83 -9.71 -28.00
N PHE A 56 15.83 -8.83 -28.00
CA PHE A 56 15.81 -7.65 -27.15
C PHE A 56 15.19 -8.00 -25.82
N THR A 57 15.72 -7.43 -24.76
CA THR A 57 15.08 -7.45 -23.45
C THR A 57 14.10 -6.29 -23.41
N VAL A 58 12.81 -6.61 -23.22
CA VAL A 58 11.73 -5.62 -23.09
C VAL A 58 11.11 -5.78 -21.71
N ASP A 59 10.83 -4.64 -21.10
CA ASP A 59 10.06 -4.59 -19.87
C ASP A 59 8.65 -5.09 -20.15
N ALA A 60 8.23 -6.14 -19.45
CA ALA A 60 6.94 -6.78 -19.70
C ALA A 60 5.85 -6.25 -18.76
N SER A 61 6.18 -6.04 -17.50
CA SER A 61 5.25 -5.47 -16.51
C SER A 61 5.96 -5.18 -15.19
N VAL A 62 5.51 -4.15 -14.51
CA VAL A 62 5.73 -3.95 -13.08
C VAL A 62 4.49 -4.52 -12.38
N ALA A 63 4.68 -5.49 -11.52
CA ALA A 63 3.60 -6.10 -10.73
C ALA A 63 3.94 -5.96 -9.25
N SER A 64 2.92 -5.74 -8.42
CA SER A 64 3.11 -5.76 -6.96
C SER A 64 2.97 -7.19 -6.44
N ASP A 65 3.78 -7.55 -5.46
CA ASP A 65 3.66 -8.82 -4.75
C ASP A 65 2.54 -8.71 -3.70
N PHE A 66 1.49 -9.52 -3.86
CA PHE A 66 0.35 -9.54 -2.95
C PHE A 66 0.45 -10.62 -1.87
N THR A 67 1.58 -11.29 -1.72
CA THR A 67 1.77 -12.24 -0.62
C THR A 67 1.70 -11.53 0.73
N GLU A 68 1.06 -12.18 1.71
CA GLU A 68 0.94 -11.61 3.04
C GLU A 68 2.26 -11.74 3.80
N GLY A 69 2.68 -10.64 4.42
CA GLY A 69 3.83 -10.61 5.32
C GLY A 69 3.50 -11.11 6.73
N PRO A 70 4.51 -11.33 7.57
CA PRO A 70 4.31 -11.73 8.95
C PRO A 70 3.59 -10.61 9.73
N LEU A 71 2.61 -11.00 10.54
CA LEU A 71 1.94 -10.10 11.47
C LEU A 71 2.83 -9.84 12.68
N GLN A 72 3.03 -8.58 13.02
CA GLN A 72 3.78 -8.15 14.19
C GLN A 72 2.84 -7.49 15.19
N PHE A 73 2.84 -7.99 16.43
CA PHE A 73 2.09 -7.37 17.51
C PHE A 73 2.84 -6.14 18.04
N THR A 74 2.23 -4.96 17.93
CA THR A 74 2.85 -3.68 18.33
C THR A 74 2.49 -3.24 19.74
N GLY A 75 1.45 -3.83 20.34
CA GLY A 75 0.92 -3.46 21.66
C GLY A 75 0.16 -2.12 21.69
N ARG A 76 -0.06 -1.49 20.55
CA ARG A 76 -0.83 -0.23 20.48
C ARG A 76 -2.31 -0.51 20.18
N PRO A 77 -3.25 0.20 20.86
CA PRO A 77 -4.67 -0.11 20.76
C PRO A 77 -5.29 0.18 19.40
N TYR A 78 -4.68 1.08 18.61
CA TYR A 78 -5.23 1.50 17.31
C TYR A 78 -4.46 0.94 16.11
N ASP A 79 -3.50 0.06 16.34
CA ASP A 79 -2.82 -0.61 15.25
C ASP A 79 -3.64 -1.82 14.81
N VAL A 80 -4.01 -1.83 13.54
CA VAL A 80 -4.77 -2.90 12.91
C VAL A 80 -3.99 -3.53 11.77
N ALA A 81 -4.10 -4.83 11.62
CA ALA A 81 -3.58 -5.54 10.48
C ALA A 81 -4.73 -6.03 9.61
N LEU A 82 -4.66 -5.74 8.32
CA LEU A 82 -5.66 -6.19 7.35
C LEU A 82 -5.32 -7.62 6.91
N ALA A 83 -6.21 -8.56 7.22
CA ALA A 83 -6.13 -9.92 6.70
C ALA A 83 -6.71 -9.99 5.27
N GLY A 84 -6.11 -10.81 4.41
CA GLY A 84 -6.55 -10.98 3.04
C GLY A 84 -6.16 -9.83 2.09
N LYS A 85 -6.89 -9.68 0.99
CA LYS A 85 -6.58 -8.74 -0.10
C LYS A 85 -7.16 -7.33 0.08
N GLY A 86 -7.89 -7.06 1.18
CA GLY A 86 -8.57 -5.78 1.43
C GLY A 86 -7.62 -4.60 1.60
N TRP A 87 -8.11 -3.40 1.28
CA TRP A 87 -7.44 -2.13 1.47
C TRP A 87 -8.32 -1.21 2.30
N LEU A 88 -7.70 -0.41 3.15
CA LEU A 88 -8.36 0.60 3.94
C LEU A 88 -8.54 1.87 3.10
N ALA A 89 -9.76 2.39 3.02
CA ALA A 89 -10.04 3.65 2.36
C ALA A 89 -9.67 4.83 3.26
N VAL A 90 -8.94 5.78 2.71
CA VAL A 90 -8.53 7.01 3.38
C VAL A 90 -8.82 8.22 2.50
N GLN A 91 -9.02 9.37 3.12
CA GLN A 91 -9.24 10.61 2.40
C GLN A 91 -7.92 11.36 2.20
N MET A 92 -7.67 11.78 0.97
CA MET A 92 -6.54 12.63 0.64
C MET A 92 -6.87 14.12 0.94
N PRO A 93 -5.87 14.99 1.06
CA PRO A 93 -6.08 16.43 1.29
C PRO A 93 -6.90 17.14 0.21
N ASP A 94 -6.91 16.60 -1.01
CA ASP A 94 -7.72 17.08 -2.14
C ASP A 94 -9.18 16.61 -2.10
N GLY A 95 -9.55 15.82 -1.07
CA GLY A 95 -10.87 15.22 -0.90
C GLY A 95 -11.08 13.91 -1.65
N SER A 96 -10.11 13.45 -2.46
CA SER A 96 -10.19 12.18 -3.17
C SER A 96 -10.04 10.98 -2.23
N GLU A 97 -10.61 9.83 -2.63
CA GLU A 97 -10.44 8.56 -1.92
C GLU A 97 -9.16 7.86 -2.38
N ALA A 98 -8.34 7.45 -1.43
CA ALA A 98 -7.15 6.64 -1.67
C ALA A 98 -7.18 5.37 -0.83
N TYR A 99 -6.36 4.41 -1.19
CA TYR A 99 -6.34 3.10 -0.53
C TYR A 99 -4.97 2.83 0.07
N THR A 100 -4.95 2.32 1.30
CA THR A 100 -3.70 1.99 2.01
C THR A 100 -3.81 0.66 2.73
N ARG A 101 -2.68 0.00 2.93
CA ARG A 101 -2.58 -1.15 3.84
C ARG A 101 -1.89 -0.79 5.15
N ASN A 102 -1.52 0.47 5.33
CA ASN A 102 -0.98 0.95 6.58
C ASN A 102 -2.08 1.03 7.64
N GLY A 103 -2.08 0.12 8.58
CA GLY A 103 -3.03 0.05 9.69
C GLY A 103 -2.52 0.70 10.97
N SER A 104 -1.45 1.50 10.92
CA SER A 104 -1.04 2.32 12.05
C SER A 104 -1.94 3.55 12.14
N LEU A 105 -2.94 3.46 13.01
CA LEU A 105 -3.95 4.50 13.17
C LEU A 105 -3.73 5.31 14.45
N GLU A 106 -4.28 6.50 14.47
CA GLU A 106 -4.34 7.39 15.64
C GLU A 106 -5.63 8.22 15.61
N VAL A 107 -5.98 8.76 16.77
CA VAL A 107 -7.12 9.65 16.88
C VAL A 107 -6.61 11.10 16.94
N SER A 108 -7.08 11.93 16.02
CA SER A 108 -6.70 13.34 15.99
C SER A 108 -7.31 14.11 17.15
N ALA A 109 -6.82 15.34 17.43
CA ALA A 109 -7.39 16.22 18.43
C ALA A 109 -8.88 16.56 18.20
N ASN A 110 -9.35 16.42 16.96
CA ASN A 110 -10.74 16.64 16.59
C ASN A 110 -11.61 15.37 16.70
N GLY A 111 -11.08 14.29 17.24
CA GLY A 111 -11.80 13.01 17.35
C GLY A 111 -11.93 12.24 16.03
N VAL A 112 -11.15 12.56 15.00
CA VAL A 112 -11.18 11.84 13.72
C VAL A 112 -10.13 10.74 13.73
N LEU A 113 -10.52 9.52 13.36
CA LEU A 113 -9.58 8.43 13.16
C LEU A 113 -8.79 8.67 11.88
N GLN A 114 -7.48 8.70 12.00
CA GLN A 114 -6.56 8.98 10.88
C GLN A 114 -5.35 8.05 10.91
N THR A 115 -4.68 7.95 9.77
CA THR A 115 -3.35 7.33 9.71
C THR A 115 -2.32 8.24 10.37
N ARG A 116 -1.16 7.72 10.75
CA ARG A 116 -0.06 8.54 11.29
C ARG A 116 0.42 9.64 10.34
N ASP A 117 0.13 9.52 9.06
CA ASP A 117 0.41 10.53 8.05
C ASP A 117 -0.67 11.63 7.99
N GLY A 118 -1.63 11.62 8.92
CA GLY A 118 -2.71 12.62 9.02
C GLY A 118 -3.84 12.45 8.02
N LYS A 119 -4.00 11.27 7.38
CA LYS A 119 -5.08 11.02 6.44
C LYS A 119 -6.27 10.40 7.15
N PRO A 120 -7.47 11.02 7.10
CA PRO A 120 -8.67 10.48 7.71
C PRO A 120 -9.05 9.12 7.14
N VAL A 121 -9.42 8.18 8.00
CA VAL A 121 -9.97 6.89 7.60
C VAL A 121 -11.43 7.06 7.22
N LEU A 122 -11.82 6.53 6.07
CA LEU A 122 -13.20 6.56 5.59
C LEU A 122 -13.98 5.34 6.09
N GLY A 123 -15.18 5.60 6.59
CA GLY A 123 -16.22 4.61 6.83
C GLY A 123 -17.33 4.73 5.80
N ASP A 124 -18.43 4.01 6.01
CA ASP A 124 -19.59 4.02 5.09
C ASP A 124 -20.27 5.40 4.96
N GLY A 125 -20.16 6.25 5.98
CA GLY A 125 -20.78 7.60 6.01
C GLY A 125 -19.80 8.76 5.85
N GLY A 126 -18.53 8.50 5.51
CA GLY A 126 -17.49 9.54 5.45
C GLY A 126 -16.35 9.29 6.46
N PRO A 127 -15.59 10.31 6.87
CA PRO A 127 -14.53 10.18 7.85
C PRO A 127 -15.04 9.62 9.18
N VAL A 128 -14.35 8.62 9.71
CA VAL A 128 -14.70 8.00 10.99
C VAL A 128 -14.42 8.95 12.12
N THR A 129 -15.48 9.38 12.82
CA THR A 129 -15.40 10.28 13.96
C THR A 129 -15.68 9.52 15.25
N ILE A 130 -14.83 9.72 16.22
CA ILE A 130 -14.87 9.07 17.52
C ILE A 130 -15.35 10.09 18.56
N PRO A 131 -16.37 9.79 19.34
CA PRO A 131 -16.81 10.67 20.42
C PRO A 131 -15.68 10.87 21.43
N PRO A 132 -15.50 12.09 21.96
CA PRO A 132 -14.50 12.35 22.99
C PRO A 132 -14.78 11.53 24.26
N ASP A 133 -13.75 11.28 25.05
CA ASP A 133 -13.80 10.59 26.35
C ASP A 133 -14.28 9.12 26.29
N ASN A 134 -14.28 8.47 25.15
CA ASN A 134 -14.60 7.07 25.02
C ASN A 134 -13.36 6.20 24.79
N GLU A 135 -13.33 5.06 25.44
CA GLU A 135 -12.35 4.02 25.17
C GLU A 135 -12.74 3.25 23.91
N ILE A 136 -11.82 3.16 22.93
CA ILE A 136 -12.10 2.53 21.64
C ILE A 136 -11.54 1.14 21.62
N THR A 137 -12.34 0.22 21.11
CA THR A 137 -11.95 -1.15 20.80
C THR A 137 -12.25 -1.44 19.36
N ILE A 138 -11.28 -1.97 18.64
CA ILE A 138 -11.44 -2.40 17.25
C ILE A 138 -11.65 -3.92 17.25
N GLY A 139 -12.79 -4.36 16.77
CA GLY A 139 -13.15 -5.77 16.66
C GLY A 139 -12.39 -6.49 15.54
N ALA A 140 -12.35 -7.81 15.59
CA ALA A 140 -11.75 -8.63 14.54
C ALA A 140 -12.48 -8.53 13.18
N ASP A 141 -13.74 -8.10 13.21
CA ASP A 141 -14.59 -7.81 12.05
C ASP A 141 -14.38 -6.39 11.49
N GLY A 142 -13.46 -5.62 12.08
CA GLY A 142 -13.19 -4.23 11.74
C GLY A 142 -14.18 -3.23 12.35
N SER A 143 -15.19 -3.66 13.13
CA SER A 143 -16.08 -2.73 13.80
C SER A 143 -15.34 -1.91 14.86
N ILE A 144 -15.57 -0.62 14.87
CA ILE A 144 -15.03 0.32 15.84
C ILE A 144 -16.10 0.54 16.90
N SER A 145 -15.82 0.09 18.10
CA SER A 145 -16.70 0.21 19.24
C SER A 145 -16.17 1.20 20.25
N ALA A 146 -17.03 2.05 20.76
CA ALA A 146 -16.71 3.01 21.82
C ALA A 146 -17.45 2.62 23.11
N ALA A 147 -16.70 2.55 24.19
CA ALA A 147 -17.22 2.33 25.54
C ALA A 147 -17.07 3.60 26.38
N GLN A 148 -18.11 3.98 27.12
CA GLN A 148 -18.02 5.10 28.05
C GLN A 148 -17.24 4.67 29.30
N PRO A 149 -16.27 5.47 29.77
CA PRO A 149 -15.58 5.20 31.03
C PRO A 149 -16.58 5.22 32.20
N GLY A 150 -16.64 4.12 32.94
CA GLY A 150 -17.54 3.98 34.11
C GLY A 150 -18.82 3.23 33.86
N GLN A 151 -19.14 2.79 32.66
CA GLN A 151 -20.27 1.88 32.35
C GLN A 151 -19.76 0.65 31.58
N PRO A 152 -19.14 -0.33 32.28
CA PRO A 152 -18.70 -1.55 31.65
C PRO A 152 -19.95 -2.35 31.19
N GLY A 153 -20.07 -2.53 29.87
CA GLY A 153 -21.17 -3.34 29.29
C GLY A 153 -21.98 -2.62 28.19
N VAL A 154 -21.90 -1.30 28.06
CA VAL A 154 -22.56 -0.58 26.97
C VAL A 154 -21.48 -0.27 25.90
N VAL A 155 -21.35 -1.18 24.95
CA VAL A 155 -20.45 -1.03 23.81
C VAL A 155 -21.30 -0.60 22.61
N ASN A 156 -21.11 0.62 22.16
CA ASN A 156 -21.79 1.11 20.96
C ASN A 156 -20.84 1.03 19.75
N VAL A 157 -21.29 0.37 18.70
CA VAL A 157 -20.56 0.41 17.41
C VAL A 157 -20.72 1.81 16.84
N VAL A 158 -19.60 2.53 16.71
CA VAL A 158 -19.58 3.92 16.23
C VAL A 158 -19.44 3.97 14.73
N ALA A 159 -18.57 3.13 14.18
CA ALA A 159 -18.30 3.12 12.74
C ALA A 159 -17.69 1.78 12.30
N GLN A 160 -17.74 1.55 11.01
CA GLN A 160 -16.98 0.49 10.36
C GLN A 160 -16.11 1.12 9.28
N PRO A 161 -14.78 0.90 9.28
CA PRO A 161 -13.91 1.37 8.22
C PRO A 161 -14.28 0.73 6.90
N LYS A 162 -14.27 1.52 5.85
CA LYS A 162 -14.53 1.04 4.49
C LYS A 162 -13.35 0.22 4.00
N LEU A 163 -13.57 -1.08 3.81
CA LEU A 163 -12.61 -1.98 3.20
C LEU A 163 -12.97 -2.19 1.74
N VAL A 164 -12.01 -1.98 0.87
CA VAL A 164 -12.18 -2.12 -0.57
C VAL A 164 -11.21 -3.16 -1.09
N ASN A 165 -11.66 -3.97 -2.03
CA ASN A 165 -10.81 -4.89 -2.77
C ASN A 165 -10.72 -4.39 -4.22
N PRO A 166 -9.78 -3.48 -4.54
CA PRO A 166 -9.64 -2.98 -5.89
C PRO A 166 -9.28 -4.12 -6.86
N PRO A 167 -9.78 -4.09 -8.09
CA PRO A 167 -9.40 -5.07 -9.11
C PRO A 167 -7.89 -5.00 -9.34
N GLU A 168 -7.23 -6.15 -9.55
CA GLU A 168 -5.77 -6.30 -9.66
C GLU A 168 -5.13 -5.43 -10.78
N ALA A 169 -5.91 -4.82 -11.65
CA ALA A 169 -5.48 -3.97 -12.76
C ALA A 169 -5.69 -2.45 -12.56
N GLY A 170 -6.17 -2.00 -11.40
CA GLY A 170 -6.37 -0.57 -11.13
C GLY A 170 -5.10 0.11 -10.59
N PRO A 171 -4.96 1.45 -10.76
CA PRO A 171 -3.87 2.19 -10.16
C PRO A 171 -4.01 2.12 -8.62
N VAL A 172 -3.23 1.25 -8.02
CA VAL A 172 -3.08 1.23 -6.57
C VAL A 172 -2.17 2.39 -6.23
N PHE A 173 -2.77 3.49 -5.80
CA PHE A 173 -1.98 4.58 -5.20
C PHE A 173 -1.49 4.12 -3.84
N THR A 174 -0.38 3.39 -3.82
CA THR A 174 0.45 3.35 -2.63
C THR A 174 0.94 4.76 -2.43
N CYS A 175 0.51 5.40 -1.34
CA CYS A 175 1.06 6.69 -0.97
C CYS A 175 2.58 6.55 -0.86
N PRO A 176 3.38 7.27 -1.66
CA PRO A 176 4.81 7.26 -1.46
C PRO A 176 5.08 7.77 -0.05
N PRO A 177 6.05 7.20 0.68
CA PRO A 177 6.53 7.81 1.90
C PRO A 177 6.91 9.24 1.55
N ALA A 178 6.42 10.21 2.34
CA ALA A 178 6.71 11.61 2.13
C ALA A 178 8.24 11.77 2.03
N LEU A 179 8.74 12.03 0.83
CA LEU A 179 10.09 12.49 0.64
C LEU A 179 10.18 13.81 1.40
N ALA A 180 10.89 13.78 2.52
CA ALA A 180 11.26 15.01 3.23
C ALA A 180 12.02 15.90 2.22
N PRO A 181 11.69 17.19 2.11
CA PRO A 181 12.46 18.09 1.27
C PRO A 181 13.89 18.10 1.79
N LEU A 182 14.82 17.73 0.93
CA LEU A 182 16.24 17.99 1.15
C LEU A 182 16.41 19.51 1.22
N ALA A 183 16.80 20.01 2.39
CA ALA A 183 17.24 21.38 2.59
C ALA A 183 18.59 21.62 1.88
#